data_f4fe55f344a0a76acef816c8342cc1b5
#
_entry.id   f4fe55f344a0a76acef816c8342cc1b5
#
_cell.length_a   1.000
_cell.length_b   1.000
_cell.length_c   1.000
_cell.angle_alpha   90.00
_cell.angle_beta   90.00
_cell.angle_gamma   90.00
#
_symmetry.space_group_name_H-M   'P 1'
#
loop_
_entity.id
_entity.type
_entity.pdbx_description
1 polymer ?
#
loop_
_entity_poly.entity_id
_entity_poly.type
_entity_poly.pdbx_seq_one_letter_code
_entity_poly.pdbx_strand_id
1 'polypeptide(L)'
;FQVRAGGIPESPLAANRFPAGAVENYVAEEWSQVSNITVGAFRAPRSNFIAGAEQAFLDEVAEAAGKDPIDFRLELLTKAESKPVGTNNDYVASRYAGVLKLVKEKAAWSTNKNPDVFRGTAAYFCHNSYVANVLDMIMVKGKPVVQKVYCAIDCGIVVNPDAATNLAEGGLVDGIGHAMYSA
;
A
#
# COMPACT_ATOMS: atom_id res chain seq x y z
N PHE A 1 -6.66 -9.52 10.30
CA PHE A 1 -7.54 -9.71 11.45
C PHE A 1 -8.93 -9.23 11.09
N GLN A 2 -9.88 -10.11 10.97
CA GLN A 2 -11.23 -9.74 10.59
C GLN A 2 -12.20 -10.11 11.70
N VAL A 3 -12.85 -9.12 12.29
CA VAL A 3 -13.89 -9.34 13.29
C VAL A 3 -15.25 -9.16 12.61
N ARG A 4 -16.10 -10.19 12.65
CA ARG A 4 -17.47 -10.11 12.15
C ARG A 4 -18.42 -9.64 13.23
N ALA A 5 -19.10 -8.54 12.99
CA ALA A 5 -20.35 -8.22 13.65
C ALA A 5 -21.50 -8.67 12.72
N GLY A 6 -22.13 -9.77 13.10
CA GLY A 6 -23.44 -10.18 12.60
C GLY A 6 -23.68 -10.22 11.08
N GLY A 7 -23.47 -11.38 10.48
CA GLY A 7 -24.30 -11.82 9.34
C GLY A 7 -24.01 -11.27 7.94
N ILE A 8 -23.04 -10.41 7.72
CA ILE A 8 -22.65 -9.98 6.36
C ILE A 8 -21.62 -10.97 5.83
N PRO A 9 -21.89 -11.70 4.73
CA PRO A 9 -20.88 -12.55 4.10
C PRO A 9 -19.75 -11.66 3.60
N GLU A 10 -18.56 -11.86 4.11
CA GLU A 10 -17.38 -11.19 3.57
C GLU A 10 -16.70 -12.10 2.56
N SER A 11 -16.25 -11.51 1.47
CA SER A 11 -15.42 -12.23 0.50
C SER A 11 -14.10 -12.62 1.18
N PRO A 12 -13.60 -13.84 0.98
CA PRO A 12 -12.30 -14.25 1.48
C PRO A 12 -11.20 -13.32 0.93
N LEU A 13 -10.04 -13.31 1.56
CA LEU A 13 -8.87 -12.66 0.99
C LEU A 13 -8.58 -13.27 -0.38
N ALA A 14 -8.48 -12.43 -1.39
CA ALA A 14 -8.18 -12.90 -2.73
C ALA A 14 -6.75 -13.42 -2.80
N ALA A 15 -6.60 -14.69 -3.18
CA ALA A 15 -5.29 -15.35 -3.30
C ALA A 15 -4.47 -14.89 -4.53
N ASN A 16 -5.00 -13.95 -5.30
CA ASN A 16 -4.42 -13.41 -6.53
C ASN A 16 -3.94 -11.96 -6.39
N ARG A 17 -3.82 -11.48 -5.16
CA ARG A 17 -3.30 -10.13 -4.86
C ARG A 17 -1.78 -10.09 -5.00
N PHE A 18 -1.23 -8.88 -5.11
CA PHE A 18 0.22 -8.70 -5.09
C PHE A 18 0.84 -9.32 -3.81
N PRO A 19 1.90 -10.15 -3.93
CA PRO A 19 2.75 -10.41 -5.10
C PRO A 19 2.41 -11.67 -5.92
N ALA A 20 1.15 -12.11 -5.97
CA ALA A 20 0.74 -13.19 -6.86
C ALA A 20 1.21 -12.93 -8.30
N GLY A 21 1.56 -13.99 -9.03
CA GLY A 21 2.16 -13.88 -10.36
C GLY A 21 3.67 -13.63 -10.35
N ALA A 22 4.24 -13.16 -9.25
CA ALA A 22 5.68 -12.91 -9.09
C ALA A 22 6.40 -13.99 -8.29
N VAL A 23 5.68 -14.76 -7.47
CA VAL A 23 6.22 -15.84 -6.63
C VAL A 23 5.57 -17.16 -6.97
N GLU A 24 6.36 -18.25 -6.94
CA GLU A 24 5.87 -19.57 -7.34
C GLU A 24 4.87 -20.16 -6.33
N ASN A 25 5.15 -19.97 -5.05
CA ASN A 25 4.35 -20.48 -3.96
C ASN A 25 3.76 -19.29 -3.19
N TYR A 26 2.49 -19.00 -3.45
CA TYR A 26 1.76 -17.93 -2.79
C TYR A 26 0.48 -18.49 -2.18
N VAL A 27 0.35 -18.38 -0.87
CA VAL A 27 -0.82 -18.81 -0.11
C VAL A 27 -1.32 -17.62 0.70
N ALA A 28 -2.60 -17.29 0.55
CA ALA A 28 -3.28 -16.32 1.39
C ALA A 28 -4.26 -17.07 2.30
N GLU A 29 -4.07 -16.96 3.61
CA GLU A 29 -4.94 -17.59 4.61
C GLU A 29 -5.64 -16.52 5.45
N GLU A 30 -6.90 -16.73 5.71
CA GLU A 30 -7.72 -15.88 6.56
C GLU A 30 -8.21 -16.64 7.78
N TRP A 31 -7.89 -16.12 8.96
CA TRP A 31 -8.33 -16.67 10.23
C TRP A 31 -9.32 -15.73 10.89
N SER A 32 -10.53 -16.20 11.12
CA SER A 32 -11.57 -15.43 11.80
C SER A 32 -11.54 -15.71 13.30
N GLN A 33 -11.54 -14.67 14.10
CA GLN A 33 -11.58 -14.77 15.55
C GLN A 33 -12.76 -13.98 16.12
N VAL A 34 -13.47 -14.56 17.06
CA VAL A 34 -14.54 -13.86 17.79
C VAL A 34 -13.92 -12.86 18.76
N SER A 35 -14.43 -11.64 18.77
CA SER A 35 -14.01 -10.57 19.68
C SER A 35 -15.22 -9.98 20.40
N ASN A 36 -15.03 -9.50 21.61
CA ASN A 36 -16.04 -8.77 22.40
C ASN A 36 -16.12 -7.30 21.97
N ILE A 37 -15.26 -6.84 21.06
CA ILE A 37 -15.28 -5.48 20.56
C ILE A 37 -16.38 -5.37 19.50
N THR A 38 -17.26 -4.40 19.63
CA THR A 38 -18.24 -4.05 18.61
C THR A 38 -17.51 -3.51 17.39
N VAL A 39 -17.74 -4.10 16.24
CA VAL A 39 -17.14 -3.70 14.96
C VAL A 39 -18.23 -3.27 13.98
N GLY A 40 -17.88 -2.36 13.08
CA GLY A 40 -18.77 -1.86 12.04
C GLY A 40 -18.01 -1.53 10.77
N ALA A 41 -18.75 -1.13 9.74
CA ALA A 41 -18.16 -0.69 8.49
C ALA A 41 -17.39 0.62 8.70
N PHE A 42 -16.18 0.68 8.14
CA PHE A 42 -15.37 1.87 8.11
C PHE A 42 -14.95 2.20 6.68
N ARG A 43 -14.55 3.45 6.39
CA ARG A 43 -14.10 3.88 5.07
C ARG A 43 -12.98 2.97 4.56
N ALA A 44 -13.05 2.58 3.30
CA ALA A 44 -12.17 1.60 2.67
C ALA A 44 -12.19 0.25 3.39
N PRO A 45 -13.35 -0.43 3.46
CA PRO A 45 -13.49 -1.71 4.15
C PRO A 45 -12.38 -2.67 3.70
N ARG A 46 -11.74 -3.35 4.65
CA ARG A 46 -10.63 -4.28 4.45
C ARG A 46 -9.34 -3.62 3.95
N SER A 47 -9.36 -2.86 2.86
CA SER A 47 -8.16 -2.25 2.30
C SER A 47 -7.46 -1.28 3.26
N ASN A 48 -8.20 -0.65 4.15
CA ASN A 48 -7.66 0.25 5.18
C ASN A 48 -6.56 -0.42 6.02
N PHE A 49 -6.86 -1.57 6.64
CA PHE A 49 -5.90 -2.24 7.52
C PHE A 49 -5.01 -3.26 6.80
N ILE A 50 -5.54 -3.91 5.74
CA ILE A 50 -4.76 -4.89 4.96
C ILE A 50 -3.60 -4.20 4.26
N ALA A 51 -3.84 -3.03 3.64
CA ALA A 51 -2.79 -2.29 2.96
C ALA A 51 -1.61 -1.95 3.90
N GLY A 52 -1.89 -1.48 5.12
CA GLY A 52 -0.86 -1.19 6.10
C GLY A 52 -0.02 -2.43 6.44
N ALA A 53 -0.68 -3.55 6.76
CA ALA A 53 -0.01 -4.79 7.10
C ALA A 53 0.80 -5.38 5.93
N GLU A 54 0.22 -5.45 4.73
CA GLU A 54 0.90 -5.95 3.53
C GLU A 54 2.13 -5.11 3.18
N GLN A 55 2.01 -3.78 3.24
CA GLN A 55 3.10 -2.90 2.83
C GLN A 55 4.24 -2.88 3.86
N ALA A 56 3.94 -2.91 5.16
CA ALA A 56 4.95 -3.07 6.19
C ALA A 56 5.69 -4.40 6.06
N PHE A 57 4.97 -5.50 5.83
CA PHE A 57 5.57 -6.81 5.61
C PHE A 57 6.49 -6.83 4.37
N LEU A 58 6.07 -6.21 3.26
CA LEU A 58 6.89 -6.12 2.05
C LEU A 58 8.18 -5.30 2.27
N ASP A 59 8.15 -4.29 3.14
CA ASP A 59 9.35 -3.54 3.51
C ASP A 59 10.31 -4.41 4.32
N GLU A 60 9.82 -5.17 5.29
CA GLU A 60 10.63 -6.13 6.06
C GLU A 60 11.28 -7.19 5.15
N VAL A 61 10.53 -7.71 4.17
CA VAL A 61 11.05 -8.68 3.20
C VAL A 61 12.12 -8.04 2.30
N ALA A 62 11.91 -6.80 1.85
CA ALA A 62 12.89 -6.08 1.05
C ALA A 62 14.20 -5.84 1.84
N GLU A 63 14.08 -5.42 3.11
CA GLU A 63 15.21 -5.25 4.02
C GLU A 63 15.97 -6.57 4.24
N ALA A 64 15.26 -7.66 4.54
CA ALA A 64 15.86 -8.98 4.70
C ALA A 64 16.57 -9.47 3.42
N ALA A 65 16.08 -9.05 2.25
CA ALA A 65 16.72 -9.34 0.96
C ALA A 65 17.86 -8.36 0.60
N GLY A 66 18.13 -7.37 1.42
CA GLY A 66 19.15 -6.32 1.16
C GLY A 66 18.77 -5.42 -0.03
N LYS A 67 17.49 -5.20 -0.27
CA LYS A 67 16.99 -4.46 -1.43
C LYS A 67 16.27 -3.17 -1.01
N ASP A 68 16.34 -2.18 -1.90
CA ASP A 68 15.51 -0.98 -1.80
C ASP A 68 14.02 -1.37 -1.90
N PRO A 69 13.14 -0.85 -1.02
CA PRO A 69 11.75 -1.27 -0.96
C PRO A 69 10.96 -0.95 -2.23
N ILE A 70 11.28 0.13 -2.95
CA ILE A 70 10.63 0.45 -4.23
C ILE A 70 11.17 -0.48 -5.33
N ASP A 71 12.47 -0.67 -5.41
CA ASP A 71 13.10 -1.51 -6.43
C ASP A 71 12.70 -2.97 -6.26
N PHE A 72 12.58 -3.46 -5.03
CA PHE A 72 12.05 -4.79 -4.74
C PHE A 72 10.64 -5.00 -5.30
N ARG A 73 9.73 -4.04 -5.06
CA ARG A 73 8.38 -4.10 -5.62
C ARG A 73 8.37 -4.05 -7.15
N LEU A 74 9.21 -3.21 -7.75
CA LEU A 74 9.34 -3.10 -9.19
C LEU A 74 9.89 -4.40 -9.84
N GLU A 75 10.82 -5.09 -9.19
CA GLU A 75 11.29 -6.41 -9.64
C GLU A 75 10.16 -7.44 -9.66
N LEU A 76 9.38 -7.51 -8.58
CA LEU A 76 8.22 -8.41 -8.50
C LEU A 76 7.18 -8.10 -9.58
N LEU A 77 6.86 -6.83 -9.79
CA LEU A 77 5.92 -6.41 -10.82
C LEU A 77 6.43 -6.72 -12.23
N THR A 78 7.71 -6.51 -12.48
CA THR A 78 8.35 -6.87 -13.75
C THR A 78 8.27 -8.38 -14.01
N LYS A 79 8.49 -9.19 -12.98
CA LYS A 79 8.36 -10.65 -13.08
C LYS A 79 6.92 -11.07 -13.34
N ALA A 80 5.95 -10.49 -12.61
CA ALA A 80 4.53 -10.77 -12.80
C ALA A 80 4.03 -10.41 -14.22
N GLU A 81 4.61 -9.40 -14.85
CA GLU A 81 4.24 -8.99 -16.22
C GLU A 81 4.92 -9.83 -17.30
N SER A 82 6.23 -10.06 -17.19
CA SER A 82 7.02 -10.66 -18.26
C SER A 82 7.13 -12.19 -18.17
N LYS A 83 7.12 -12.73 -16.96
CA LYS A 83 7.28 -14.18 -16.70
C LYS A 83 6.44 -14.57 -15.47
N PRO A 84 5.11 -14.49 -15.58
CA PRO A 84 4.25 -14.81 -14.45
C PRO A 84 4.46 -16.26 -14.00
N VAL A 85 4.47 -16.47 -12.70
CA VAL A 85 4.62 -17.77 -12.06
C VAL A 85 3.57 -17.95 -10.96
N GLY A 86 3.28 -19.19 -10.61
CA GLY A 86 2.34 -19.49 -9.53
C GLY A 86 0.90 -19.09 -9.85
N THR A 87 0.22 -18.47 -8.89
CA THR A 87 -1.17 -18.05 -9.02
C THR A 87 -1.30 -16.83 -9.91
N ASN A 88 -2.31 -16.77 -10.76
CA ASN A 88 -2.65 -15.60 -11.56
C ASN A 88 -2.94 -14.39 -10.64
N ASN A 89 -2.45 -13.23 -11.05
CA ASN A 89 -2.70 -11.98 -10.36
C ASN A 89 -3.99 -11.28 -10.84
N ASP A 90 -4.57 -10.45 -9.98
CA ASP A 90 -5.78 -9.65 -10.25
C ASP A 90 -5.48 -8.17 -10.57
N TYR A 91 -4.23 -7.82 -10.75
CA TYR A 91 -3.75 -6.46 -11.01
C TYR A 91 -3.02 -6.36 -12.36
N VAL A 92 -2.99 -5.17 -12.93
CA VAL A 92 -2.19 -4.86 -14.11
C VAL A 92 -0.81 -4.38 -13.66
N ALA A 93 0.19 -5.25 -13.80
CA ALA A 93 1.53 -5.02 -13.24
C ALA A 93 2.20 -3.74 -13.79
N SER A 94 2.03 -3.44 -15.08
CA SER A 94 2.57 -2.21 -15.69
C SER A 94 1.96 -0.92 -15.10
N ARG A 95 0.66 -0.90 -14.81
CA ARG A 95 0.01 0.26 -14.17
C ARG A 95 0.50 0.43 -12.73
N TYR A 96 0.60 -0.66 -12.00
CA TYR A 96 1.11 -0.65 -10.63
C TYR A 96 2.58 -0.18 -10.59
N ALA A 97 3.42 -0.71 -11.47
CA ALA A 97 4.80 -0.25 -11.64
C ALA A 97 4.87 1.22 -12.06
N GLY A 98 3.92 1.70 -12.85
CA GLY A 98 3.83 3.09 -13.30
C GLY A 98 3.73 4.08 -12.15
N VAL A 99 2.83 3.86 -11.19
CA VAL A 99 2.69 4.75 -10.02
C VAL A 99 3.92 4.69 -9.10
N LEU A 100 4.54 3.51 -8.93
CA LEU A 100 5.78 3.38 -8.17
C LEU A 100 6.96 4.12 -8.81
N LYS A 101 7.13 4.02 -10.12
CA LYS A 101 8.16 4.75 -10.87
C LYS A 101 7.96 6.25 -10.77
N LEU A 102 6.71 6.70 -10.93
CA LEU A 102 6.37 8.12 -10.86
C LEU A 102 6.65 8.70 -9.47
N VAL A 103 6.21 8.04 -8.41
CA VAL A 103 6.46 8.53 -7.05
C VAL A 103 7.94 8.49 -6.69
N LYS A 104 8.68 7.46 -7.14
CA LYS A 104 10.13 7.36 -6.98
C LYS A 104 10.86 8.55 -7.58
N GLU A 105 10.48 8.93 -8.81
CA GLU A 105 11.01 10.09 -9.53
C GLU A 105 10.68 11.40 -8.82
N LYS A 106 9.39 11.65 -8.55
CA LYS A 106 8.91 12.92 -7.97
C LYS A 106 9.40 13.15 -6.56
N ALA A 107 9.60 12.09 -5.77
CA ALA A 107 10.18 12.16 -4.45
C ALA A 107 11.72 12.25 -4.47
N ALA A 108 12.35 12.17 -5.62
CA ALA A 108 13.81 12.06 -5.72
C ALA A 108 14.35 10.96 -4.77
N TRP A 109 13.69 9.80 -4.76
CA TRP A 109 13.91 8.74 -3.77
C TRP A 109 15.37 8.32 -3.65
N SER A 110 16.01 8.06 -4.77
CA SER A 110 17.39 7.55 -4.82
C SER A 110 18.45 8.63 -4.57
N THR A 111 18.11 9.92 -4.68
CA THR A 111 19.08 11.04 -4.65
C THR A 111 18.98 11.90 -3.40
N ASN A 112 17.83 11.89 -2.71
CA ASN A 112 17.71 12.62 -1.46
C ASN A 112 18.41 11.85 -0.32
N LYS A 113 19.50 12.41 0.15
CA LYS A 113 20.35 11.83 1.21
C LYS A 113 20.39 12.70 2.46
N ASN A 114 19.32 13.45 2.73
CA ASN A 114 19.26 14.22 3.98
C ASN A 114 19.17 13.23 5.17
N PRO A 115 20.19 13.20 6.05
CA PRO A 115 20.24 12.24 7.17
C PRO A 115 19.17 12.49 8.23
N ASP A 116 18.60 13.70 8.27
CA ASP A 116 17.57 14.07 9.24
C ASP A 116 16.16 13.71 8.78
N VAL A 117 16.01 13.21 7.55
CA VAL A 117 14.73 12.84 6.97
C VAL A 117 14.62 11.32 6.85
N PHE A 118 13.68 10.75 7.56
CA PHE A 118 13.27 9.34 7.43
C PHE A 118 12.23 9.21 6.34
N ARG A 119 12.38 8.23 5.48
CA ARG A 119 11.51 8.02 4.34
C ARG A 119 10.83 6.66 4.39
N GLY A 120 9.53 6.63 4.18
CA GLY A 120 8.76 5.42 3.98
C GLY A 120 8.07 5.42 2.62
N THR A 121 7.76 4.23 2.12
CA THR A 121 6.99 4.05 0.89
C THR A 121 5.92 3.00 1.08
N ALA A 122 4.79 3.18 0.41
CA ALA A 122 3.74 2.19 0.31
C ALA A 122 3.07 2.30 -1.06
N ALA A 123 2.61 1.17 -1.58
CA ALA A 123 1.85 1.16 -2.81
C ALA A 123 0.75 0.10 -2.74
N TYR A 124 -0.42 0.41 -3.26
CA TYR A 124 -1.58 -0.46 -3.14
C TYR A 124 -2.46 -0.46 -4.38
N PHE A 125 -3.14 -1.56 -4.57
CA PHE A 125 -4.13 -1.75 -5.64
C PHE A 125 -5.49 -2.07 -5.03
N CYS A 126 -6.51 -1.33 -5.43
CA CYS A 126 -7.88 -1.58 -5.03
C CYS A 126 -8.86 -1.00 -6.05
N HIS A 127 -9.94 -1.72 -6.38
CA HIS A 127 -10.99 -1.27 -7.31
C HIS A 127 -10.45 -0.74 -8.65
N ASN A 128 -9.52 -1.46 -9.27
CA ASN A 128 -8.85 -1.08 -10.53
C ASN A 128 -8.10 0.26 -10.47
N SER A 129 -7.80 0.74 -9.29
CA SER A 129 -6.99 1.94 -9.06
C SER A 129 -5.70 1.57 -8.36
N TYR A 130 -4.63 2.27 -8.71
CA TYR A 130 -3.29 2.07 -8.19
C TYR A 130 -2.84 3.35 -7.51
N VAL A 131 -2.24 3.22 -6.37
CA VAL A 131 -1.66 4.35 -5.63
C VAL A 131 -0.27 3.98 -5.13
N ALA A 132 0.65 4.92 -5.18
CA ALA A 132 1.94 4.81 -4.52
C ALA A 132 2.28 6.10 -3.81
N ASN A 133 2.83 5.99 -2.61
CA ASN A 133 3.18 7.10 -1.76
C ASN A 133 4.65 7.01 -1.33
N VAL A 134 5.28 8.16 -1.21
CA VAL A 134 6.53 8.36 -0.46
C VAL A 134 6.26 9.42 0.59
N LEU A 135 6.65 9.14 1.83
CA LEU A 135 6.41 10.01 2.97
C LEU A 135 7.75 10.37 3.60
N ASP A 136 8.00 11.66 3.76
CA ASP A 136 9.16 12.21 4.44
C ASP A 136 8.78 12.59 5.87
N MET A 137 9.53 12.10 6.84
CA MET A 137 9.35 12.36 8.27
C MET A 137 10.64 12.85 8.91
N ILE A 138 10.49 13.67 9.96
CA ILE A 138 11.58 14.03 10.89
C ILE A 138 11.18 13.66 12.31
N MET A 139 12.17 13.54 13.19
CA MET A 139 11.92 13.38 14.62
C MET A 139 12.00 14.71 15.34
N VAL A 140 10.92 15.14 15.99
CA VAL A 140 10.87 16.35 16.82
C VAL A 140 10.57 15.96 18.26
N LYS A 141 11.51 16.18 19.16
CA LYS A 141 11.39 15.82 20.58
C LYS A 141 10.97 14.36 20.79
N GLY A 142 11.55 13.44 19.98
CA GLY A 142 11.27 12.00 20.06
C GLY A 142 9.94 11.56 19.44
N LYS A 143 9.23 12.45 18.75
CA LYS A 143 7.97 12.13 18.05
C LYS A 143 8.15 12.29 16.55
N PRO A 144 7.60 11.38 15.73
CA PRO A 144 7.60 11.53 14.28
C PRO A 144 6.70 12.70 13.86
N VAL A 145 7.19 13.48 12.90
CA VAL A 145 6.43 14.58 12.29
C VAL A 145 6.54 14.44 10.77
N VAL A 146 5.40 14.29 10.12
CA VAL A 146 5.33 14.23 8.67
C VAL A 146 5.65 15.59 8.08
N GLN A 147 6.62 15.65 7.19
CA GLN A 147 7.06 16.88 6.51
C GLN A 147 6.45 17.00 5.14
N LYS A 148 6.42 15.91 4.39
CA LYS A 148 5.93 15.90 3.02
C LYS A 148 5.46 14.52 2.62
N VAL A 149 4.44 14.49 1.76
CA VAL A 149 3.98 13.28 1.09
C VAL A 149 3.98 13.51 -0.41
N TYR A 150 4.50 12.55 -1.14
CA TYR A 150 4.38 12.44 -2.57
C TYR A 150 3.41 11.31 -2.86
N CYS A 151 2.44 11.57 -3.71
CA CYS A 151 1.41 10.59 -4.07
C CYS A 151 1.29 10.51 -5.59
N ALA A 152 1.30 9.29 -6.10
CA ALA A 152 1.01 8.99 -7.50
C ALA A 152 -0.21 8.07 -7.56
N ILE A 153 -1.19 8.42 -8.39
CA ILE A 153 -2.44 7.65 -8.54
C ILE A 153 -2.70 7.39 -10.02
N ASP A 154 -3.08 6.16 -10.32
CA ASP A 154 -3.70 5.77 -11.59
C ASP A 154 -5.10 5.22 -11.29
N CYS A 155 -6.12 6.02 -11.49
CA CYS A 155 -7.53 5.64 -11.30
C CYS A 155 -8.32 5.60 -12.63
N GLY A 156 -7.63 5.56 -13.76
CA GLY A 156 -8.24 5.58 -15.08
C GLY A 156 -8.70 6.99 -15.49
N ILE A 157 -9.91 7.12 -16.00
CA ILE A 157 -10.43 8.40 -16.49
C ILE A 157 -10.82 9.30 -15.32
N VAL A 158 -10.17 10.46 -15.23
CA VAL A 158 -10.45 11.47 -14.21
C VAL A 158 -11.39 12.52 -14.80
N VAL A 159 -12.65 12.48 -14.41
CA VAL A 159 -13.68 13.41 -14.89
C VAL A 159 -13.53 14.79 -14.25
N ASN A 160 -13.16 14.83 -12.96
CA ASN A 160 -12.93 16.06 -12.20
C ASN A 160 -11.57 15.97 -11.48
N PRO A 161 -10.51 16.58 -12.04
CA PRO A 161 -9.17 16.54 -11.45
C PRO A 161 -9.08 17.15 -10.05
N ASP A 162 -9.79 18.24 -9.78
CA ASP A 162 -9.76 18.92 -8.49
C ASP A 162 -10.38 18.03 -7.40
N ALA A 163 -11.53 17.40 -7.70
CA ALA A 163 -12.16 16.46 -6.79
C ALA A 163 -11.29 15.21 -6.55
N ALA A 164 -10.63 14.70 -7.58
CA ALA A 164 -9.72 13.56 -7.45
C ALA A 164 -8.51 13.91 -6.56
N THR A 165 -7.93 15.09 -6.74
CA THR A 165 -6.83 15.59 -5.90
C THR A 165 -7.27 15.72 -4.45
N ASN A 166 -8.42 16.34 -4.21
CA ASN A 166 -8.96 16.51 -2.86
C ASN A 166 -9.23 15.16 -2.16
N LEU A 167 -9.73 14.17 -2.90
CA LEU A 167 -9.92 12.81 -2.37
C LEU A 167 -8.59 12.14 -2.01
N ALA A 168 -7.57 12.31 -2.85
CA ALA A 168 -6.22 11.78 -2.60
C ALA A 168 -5.59 12.41 -1.34
N GLU A 169 -5.62 13.72 -1.24
CA GLU A 169 -5.12 14.46 -0.08
C GLU A 169 -5.89 14.10 1.20
N GLY A 170 -7.21 14.05 1.13
CA GLY A 170 -8.06 13.62 2.25
C GLY A 170 -7.75 12.20 2.72
N GLY A 171 -7.53 11.27 1.80
CA GLY A 171 -7.14 9.90 2.13
C GLY A 171 -5.77 9.80 2.79
N LEU A 172 -4.81 10.63 2.37
CA LEU A 172 -3.48 10.70 2.99
C LEU A 172 -3.54 11.25 4.41
N VAL A 173 -4.28 12.33 4.63
CA VAL A 173 -4.45 12.93 5.97
C VAL A 173 -5.14 11.94 6.91
N ASP A 174 -6.17 11.25 6.44
CA ASP A 174 -6.89 10.21 7.18
C ASP A 174 -5.96 9.05 7.57
N GLY A 175 -5.19 8.54 6.62
CA GLY A 175 -4.21 7.47 6.87
C GLY A 175 -3.11 7.86 7.86
N ILE A 176 -2.59 9.09 7.77
CA ILE A 176 -1.62 9.63 8.74
C ILE A 176 -2.27 9.75 10.12
N GLY A 177 -3.51 10.23 10.18
CA GLY A 177 -4.28 10.32 11.41
C GLY A 177 -4.43 8.97 12.09
N HIS A 178 -4.78 7.93 11.33
CA HIS A 178 -4.87 6.56 11.83
C HIS A 178 -3.52 6.05 12.34
N ALA A 179 -2.46 6.22 11.58
CA ALA A 179 -1.14 5.72 11.96
C ALA A 179 -0.57 6.40 13.22
N MET A 180 -0.89 7.66 13.44
CA MET A 180 -0.28 8.46 14.52
C MET A 180 -1.15 8.60 15.77
N TYR A 181 -2.48 8.49 15.66
CA TYR A 181 -3.40 8.87 16.72
C TYR A 181 -4.49 7.84 17.03
N SER A 182 -4.72 6.85 16.17
CA SER A 182 -5.68 5.78 16.46
C SER A 182 -5.01 4.70 17.29
N ALA A 183 -5.47 4.54 18.54
CA ALA A 183 -4.99 3.52 19.48
C ALA A 183 -5.94 2.31 19.49
#